data_1a3d514a629c75fca271939ca4eab5bf
#
_entry.id   1a3d514a629c75fca271939ca4eab5bf
#
_cell.length_a   1.000
_cell.length_b   1.000
_cell.length_c   1.000
_cell.angle_alpha   90.00
_cell.angle_beta   90.00
_cell.angle_gamma   90.00
#
_symmetry.space_group_name_H-M   'P 1'
#
loop_
_entity.id
_entity.type
_entity.pdbx_description
1 polymer ?
#
loop_
_entity_poly.entity_id
_entity_poly.type
_entity_poly.pdbx_seq_one_letter_code
_entity_poly.pdbx_strand_id
1 'polypeptide(L)'
;LQHADRTRPAPRLRPDGSRRRPAGPSGRARWALLALVASLCACSQASRTTVDTLRLVAGGQQVQVPTAEEIAASPYARIHVEGGGLSSVMVLGNDDAGRLAWYGGGGYLLFLRDGLVAGSRGLAHDADDIRIEGDNPFLRLATLGDAPVTVARRYDWREGYRYGVAVEGRLQRRGTQTVEILGTPRTLVHFEETLSGPGVRGSNHYWADPATGFIWKSRQLVAPGTTLEIVQLKPYARSGVGG
;
A
#
# COMPACT_ATOMS: atom_id res chain seq x y z
N LEU A 1 -19.45 55.66 59.05
CA LEU A 1 -20.53 56.62 58.73
C LEU A 1 -21.49 55.88 57.82
N GLN A 2 -22.60 55.31 58.35
CA GLN A 2 -23.94 55.87 58.39
C GLN A 2 -24.53 56.05 57.00
N HIS A 3 -25.69 55.61 56.62
CA HIS A 3 -26.98 55.31 57.25
C HIS A 3 -27.89 54.62 56.24
N ALA A 4 -28.61 53.63 56.66
CA ALA A 4 -30.08 53.57 56.88
C ALA A 4 -30.90 53.20 55.62
N ASP A 5 -31.42 51.99 55.60
CA ASP A 5 -32.81 51.63 56.01
C ASP A 5 -33.92 52.37 55.27
N ARG A 6 -34.72 51.57 54.53
CA ARG A 6 -36.23 51.69 54.58
C ARG A 6 -36.87 50.54 53.76
N THR A 7 -37.40 49.64 54.55
CA THR A 7 -38.54 48.75 54.25
C THR A 7 -39.76 49.48 53.70
N ARG A 8 -40.47 48.85 52.72
CA ARG A 8 -41.93 48.81 52.65
C ARG A 8 -42.43 47.85 51.52
N PRO A 9 -43.73 47.48 51.56
CA PRO A 9 -44.12 46.07 51.52
C PRO A 9 -44.79 45.68 50.20
N ALA A 10 -44.98 44.36 49.99
CA ALA A 10 -45.63 43.74 48.85
C ALA A 10 -47.16 44.00 48.78
N PRO A 11 -47.73 44.08 47.57
CA PRO A 11 -49.18 43.92 47.42
C PRO A 11 -49.52 42.49 46.96
N ARG A 12 -50.64 42.04 47.49
CA ARG A 12 -51.24 40.71 47.40
C ARG A 12 -51.67 40.36 45.96
N LEU A 13 -51.40 39.20 45.56
CA LEU A 13 -51.94 38.52 44.38
C LEU A 13 -53.40 38.13 44.57
N ARG A 14 -54.24 38.46 43.60
CA ARG A 14 -55.58 37.84 43.42
C ARG A 14 -55.40 36.72 42.32
N PRO A 15 -56.00 35.54 42.51
CA PRO A 15 -56.02 34.51 41.46
C PRO A 15 -57.22 34.79 40.53
N ASP A 16 -56.92 34.95 39.25
CA ASP A 16 -57.96 34.89 38.22
C ASP A 16 -57.73 33.61 37.39
N GLY A 17 -58.70 32.72 37.51
CA GLY A 17 -58.71 31.45 36.84
C GLY A 17 -59.34 31.56 35.47
N SER A 18 -58.56 31.43 34.45
CA SER A 18 -59.10 31.05 33.15
C SER A 18 -58.22 29.96 32.52
N ARG A 19 -58.63 28.71 32.74
CA ARG A 19 -58.07 27.55 31.99
C ARG A 19 -58.45 27.70 30.54
N ARG A 20 -57.49 28.14 29.69
CA ARG A 20 -57.58 27.98 28.23
C ARG A 20 -57.13 26.57 27.89
N ARG A 21 -58.00 25.76 27.31
CA ARG A 21 -57.70 24.46 26.70
C ARG A 21 -56.76 24.70 25.53
N PRO A 22 -55.67 23.90 25.35
CA PRO A 22 -54.86 23.96 24.15
C PRO A 22 -55.69 23.50 22.95
N ALA A 23 -55.78 24.34 21.92
CA ALA A 23 -56.33 23.95 20.61
C ALA A 23 -55.42 22.91 20.00
N GLY A 24 -55.98 21.77 19.62
CA GLY A 24 -55.27 20.72 18.92
C GLY A 24 -54.75 21.20 17.54
N PRO A 25 -53.67 20.64 17.04
CA PRO A 25 -53.08 21.10 15.79
C PRO A 25 -54.05 20.91 14.63
N SER A 26 -54.35 22.01 13.93
CA SER A 26 -55.22 22.03 12.76
C SER A 26 -54.67 21.07 11.68
N GLY A 27 -55.57 20.43 10.92
CA GLY A 27 -55.21 19.45 9.88
C GLY A 27 -54.12 19.93 8.88
N ARG A 28 -54.02 21.25 8.70
CA ARG A 28 -52.99 21.89 7.87
C ARG A 28 -51.58 21.71 8.40
N ALA A 29 -51.37 21.68 9.74
CA ALA A 29 -50.05 21.42 10.33
C ALA A 29 -49.59 19.97 10.15
N ARG A 30 -50.54 19.01 10.12
CA ARG A 30 -50.25 17.60 9.85
C ARG A 30 -49.81 17.35 8.43
N TRP A 31 -50.44 18.03 7.44
CA TRP A 31 -50.02 17.93 6.03
C TRP A 31 -48.67 18.60 5.78
N ALA A 32 -48.36 19.71 6.44
CA ALA A 32 -47.04 20.37 6.37
C ALA A 32 -45.92 19.50 6.92
N LEU A 33 -46.18 18.75 8.02
CA LEU A 33 -45.17 17.84 8.60
C LEU A 33 -44.93 16.62 7.70
N LEU A 34 -45.98 16.07 7.07
CA LEU A 34 -45.86 14.97 6.12
C LEU A 34 -45.11 15.38 4.84
N ALA A 35 -45.33 16.61 4.36
CA ALA A 35 -44.56 17.12 3.21
C ALA A 35 -43.08 17.36 3.53
N LEU A 36 -42.76 17.78 4.75
CA LEU A 36 -41.36 17.97 5.20
C LEU A 36 -40.62 16.64 5.35
N VAL A 37 -41.29 15.58 5.86
CA VAL A 37 -40.70 14.24 5.97
C VAL A 37 -40.50 13.61 4.60
N ALA A 38 -41.42 13.81 3.63
CA ALA A 38 -41.25 13.33 2.26
C ALA A 38 -40.08 14.00 1.54
N SER A 39 -39.82 15.29 1.80
CA SER A 39 -38.69 16.02 1.22
C SER A 39 -37.32 15.55 1.75
N LEU A 40 -37.27 15.03 2.96
CA LEU A 40 -36.04 14.47 3.55
C LEU A 40 -35.68 13.09 3.00
N CYS A 41 -36.65 12.33 2.48
CA CYS A 41 -36.40 11.04 1.83
C CYS A 41 -35.87 11.15 0.40
N ALA A 42 -36.11 12.28 -0.30
CA ALA A 42 -35.62 12.49 -1.68
C ALA A 42 -34.12 12.76 -1.75
N CYS A 43 -33.46 13.19 -0.67
CA CYS A 43 -32.02 13.46 -0.63
C CYS A 43 -31.14 12.20 -0.39
N SER A 44 -31.74 11.02 -0.16
CA SER A 44 -30.97 9.81 0.18
C SER A 44 -30.30 9.14 -1.05
N GLN A 45 -30.69 9.49 -2.26
CA GLN A 45 -30.08 8.96 -3.49
C GLN A 45 -28.79 9.75 -3.85
N ALA A 46 -28.75 11.06 -3.61
CA ALA A 46 -27.58 11.87 -3.88
C ALA A 46 -26.42 11.58 -2.90
N SER A 47 -26.72 11.17 -1.65
CA SER A 47 -25.71 10.86 -0.65
C SER A 47 -25.00 9.53 -0.91
N ARG A 48 -25.64 8.55 -1.56
CA ARG A 48 -25.01 7.26 -1.89
C ARG A 48 -23.95 7.42 -2.98
N THR A 49 -24.26 8.17 -4.04
CA THR A 49 -23.29 8.46 -5.10
C THR A 49 -22.09 9.27 -4.60
N THR A 50 -22.29 10.19 -3.68
CA THR A 50 -21.19 11.00 -3.11
C THR A 50 -20.29 10.18 -2.16
N VAL A 51 -20.87 9.26 -1.38
CA VAL A 51 -20.11 8.34 -0.52
C VAL A 51 -19.37 7.31 -1.33
N ASP A 52 -19.95 6.81 -2.42
CA ASP A 52 -19.28 5.86 -3.32
C ASP A 52 -18.16 6.55 -4.10
N THR A 53 -18.34 7.79 -4.53
CA THR A 53 -17.27 8.60 -5.14
C THR A 53 -16.15 8.93 -4.15
N LEU A 54 -16.49 9.23 -2.89
CA LEU A 54 -15.50 9.44 -1.82
C LEU A 54 -14.77 8.15 -1.43
N ARG A 55 -15.44 7.00 -1.48
CA ARG A 55 -14.79 5.68 -1.29
C ARG A 55 -13.88 5.32 -2.45
N LEU A 56 -14.23 5.67 -3.69
CA LEU A 56 -13.38 5.52 -4.88
C LEU A 56 -12.13 6.43 -4.83
N VAL A 57 -12.23 7.61 -4.20
CA VAL A 57 -11.10 8.54 -4.05
C VAL A 57 -10.25 8.22 -2.80
N ALA A 58 -10.86 7.68 -1.74
CA ALA A 58 -10.17 7.30 -0.50
C ALA A 58 -9.72 5.83 -0.47
N GLY A 59 -10.35 4.96 -1.25
CA GLY A 59 -9.88 3.61 -1.52
C GLY A 59 -8.95 3.69 -2.72
N GLY A 60 -7.64 3.59 -2.51
CA GLY A 60 -6.71 3.34 -3.62
C GLY A 60 -7.31 2.23 -4.48
N GLN A 61 -7.30 2.40 -5.80
CA GLN A 61 -7.81 1.40 -6.72
C GLN A 61 -7.17 0.07 -6.35
N GLN A 62 -7.96 -0.83 -5.75
CA GLN A 62 -7.52 -2.21 -5.61
C GLN A 62 -7.41 -2.76 -7.02
N VAL A 63 -6.17 -2.84 -7.51
CA VAL A 63 -5.88 -3.48 -8.78
C VAL A 63 -6.28 -4.94 -8.62
N GLN A 64 -7.32 -5.36 -9.34
CA GLN A 64 -7.65 -6.78 -9.42
C GLN A 64 -6.45 -7.50 -10.02
N VAL A 65 -5.83 -8.37 -9.24
CA VAL A 65 -4.80 -9.25 -9.77
C VAL A 65 -5.48 -10.17 -10.78
N PRO A 66 -5.00 -10.22 -12.04
CA PRO A 66 -5.59 -11.06 -13.06
C PRO A 66 -5.61 -12.53 -12.64
N THR A 67 -6.56 -13.28 -13.15
CA THR A 67 -6.65 -14.72 -12.92
C THR A 67 -5.44 -15.47 -13.49
N ALA A 68 -5.22 -16.70 -13.02
CA ALA A 68 -4.15 -17.55 -13.56
C ALA A 68 -4.29 -17.77 -15.07
N GLU A 69 -5.54 -17.89 -15.57
CA GLU A 69 -5.82 -18.06 -16.99
C GLU A 69 -5.45 -16.82 -17.81
N GLU A 70 -5.82 -15.63 -17.35
CA GLU A 70 -5.47 -14.37 -17.99
C GLU A 70 -3.95 -14.12 -18.00
N ILE A 71 -3.25 -14.50 -16.93
CA ILE A 71 -1.80 -14.44 -16.86
C ILE A 71 -1.16 -15.44 -17.84
N ALA A 72 -1.68 -16.67 -17.91
CA ALA A 72 -1.18 -17.70 -18.82
C ALA A 72 -1.33 -17.29 -20.29
N ALA A 73 -2.49 -16.72 -20.66
CA ALA A 73 -2.80 -16.25 -22.01
C ALA A 73 -1.95 -15.03 -22.45
N SER A 74 -1.38 -14.28 -21.53
CA SER A 74 -0.53 -13.13 -21.87
C SER A 74 0.80 -13.58 -22.47
N PRO A 75 1.27 -12.98 -23.58
CA PRO A 75 2.61 -13.27 -24.12
C PRO A 75 3.75 -12.66 -23.30
N TYR A 76 3.45 -11.73 -22.39
CA TYR A 76 4.43 -10.95 -21.64
C TYR A 76 4.63 -11.50 -20.23
N ALA A 77 5.86 -11.40 -19.72
CA ALA A 77 6.16 -11.60 -18.31
C ALA A 77 5.45 -10.54 -17.45
N ARG A 78 4.97 -10.93 -16.27
CA ARG A 78 4.20 -10.07 -15.36
C ARG A 78 4.60 -10.25 -13.91
N ILE A 79 4.62 -9.17 -13.19
CA ILE A 79 4.77 -9.14 -11.73
C ILE A 79 3.60 -8.38 -11.10
N HIS A 80 3.25 -8.73 -9.87
CA HIS A 80 2.40 -7.89 -9.02
C HIS A 80 3.30 -7.16 -8.04
N VAL A 81 3.08 -5.86 -7.89
CA VAL A 81 3.85 -4.99 -6.99
C VAL A 81 2.89 -4.25 -6.08
N GLU A 82 3.17 -4.30 -4.77
CA GLU A 82 2.37 -3.64 -3.75
C GLU A 82 3.27 -2.95 -2.72
N GLY A 83 2.86 -1.75 -2.26
CA GLY A 83 3.58 -0.96 -1.27
C GLY A 83 3.98 0.42 -1.78
N GLY A 84 4.39 1.32 -0.87
CA GLY A 84 4.80 2.68 -1.24
C GLY A 84 3.69 3.51 -1.92
N GLY A 85 2.42 3.20 -1.67
CA GLY A 85 1.27 3.82 -2.35
C GLY A 85 0.94 3.21 -3.72
N LEU A 86 1.67 2.18 -4.14
CA LEU A 86 1.47 1.44 -5.38
C LEU A 86 0.74 0.12 -5.10
N SER A 87 -0.24 -0.21 -5.93
CA SER A 87 -0.73 -1.57 -6.16
C SER A 87 -0.91 -1.72 -7.66
N SER A 88 -0.14 -2.58 -8.32
CA SER A 88 -0.16 -2.68 -9.79
C SER A 88 0.32 -4.03 -10.27
N VAL A 89 -0.29 -4.52 -11.34
CA VAL A 89 0.31 -5.57 -12.18
C VAL A 89 1.15 -4.90 -13.25
N MET A 90 2.44 -5.17 -13.22
CA MET A 90 3.41 -4.59 -14.14
C MET A 90 3.83 -5.60 -15.21
N VAL A 91 4.12 -5.07 -16.40
CA VAL A 91 4.53 -5.85 -17.58
C VAL A 91 6.00 -5.57 -17.88
N LEU A 92 6.75 -6.60 -18.20
CA LEU A 92 8.12 -6.43 -18.67
C LEU A 92 8.12 -5.74 -20.04
N GLY A 93 8.79 -4.60 -20.13
CA GLY A 93 8.93 -3.85 -21.37
C GLY A 93 10.34 -3.88 -21.95
N ASN A 94 11.39 -4.06 -21.12
CA ASN A 94 12.76 -4.07 -21.59
C ASN A 94 13.68 -4.92 -20.70
N ASP A 95 14.67 -5.56 -21.31
CA ASP A 95 15.81 -6.19 -20.65
C ASP A 95 17.10 -5.52 -21.16
N ASP A 96 17.72 -4.72 -20.30
CA ASP A 96 19.01 -4.08 -20.56
C ASP A 96 20.10 -4.80 -19.74
N ALA A 97 20.75 -5.76 -20.40
CA ALA A 97 21.82 -6.56 -19.81
C ALA A 97 21.49 -7.10 -18.40
N GLY A 98 20.26 -7.60 -18.22
CA GLY A 98 19.76 -8.14 -16.96
C GLY A 98 19.10 -7.13 -16.04
N ARG A 99 19.10 -5.86 -16.37
CA ARG A 99 18.27 -4.85 -15.71
C ARG A 99 16.91 -4.82 -16.39
N LEU A 100 15.95 -5.47 -15.77
CA LEU A 100 14.60 -5.63 -16.28
C LEU A 100 13.75 -4.41 -15.93
N ALA A 101 13.17 -3.75 -16.93
CA ALA A 101 12.29 -2.61 -16.75
C ALA A 101 10.81 -3.06 -16.81
N TRP A 102 10.10 -2.87 -15.70
CA TRP A 102 8.72 -3.26 -15.53
C TRP A 102 7.82 -2.02 -15.50
N TYR A 103 6.81 -1.99 -16.36
CA TYR A 103 5.91 -0.86 -16.56
C TYR A 103 4.55 -1.15 -15.93
N GLY A 104 4.10 -0.28 -15.04
CA GLY A 104 2.78 -0.31 -14.41
C GLY A 104 1.87 0.82 -14.91
N GLY A 105 0.58 0.69 -14.61
CA GLY A 105 -0.38 1.78 -14.84
C GLY A 105 0.00 3.04 -14.04
N GLY A 106 -0.46 4.22 -14.49
CA GLY A 106 -0.18 5.48 -13.79
C GLY A 106 1.25 6.01 -13.91
N GLY A 107 2.07 5.46 -14.83
CA GLY A 107 3.44 5.92 -15.06
C GLY A 107 4.49 5.32 -14.10
N TYR A 108 4.12 4.29 -13.35
CA TYR A 108 5.07 3.58 -12.48
C TYR A 108 6.06 2.75 -13.30
N LEU A 109 7.31 2.80 -12.89
CA LEU A 109 8.40 2.00 -13.47
C LEU A 109 9.24 1.41 -12.34
N LEU A 110 9.47 0.10 -12.40
CA LEU A 110 10.33 -0.63 -11.48
C LEU A 110 11.43 -1.32 -12.24
N PHE A 111 12.66 -1.18 -11.77
CA PHE A 111 13.81 -1.88 -12.30
C PHE A 111 14.17 -3.03 -11.37
N LEU A 112 14.30 -4.24 -11.95
CA LEU A 112 14.78 -5.41 -11.22
C LEU A 112 16.07 -5.94 -11.87
N ARG A 113 17.00 -6.42 -11.06
CA ARG A 113 18.16 -7.19 -11.47
C ARG A 113 18.29 -8.40 -10.54
N ASP A 114 18.34 -9.59 -11.11
CA ASP A 114 18.43 -10.86 -10.35
C ASP A 114 17.32 -11.01 -9.29
N GLY A 115 16.11 -10.51 -9.56
CA GLY A 115 14.98 -10.50 -8.61
C GLY A 115 15.04 -9.41 -7.53
N LEU A 116 16.09 -8.59 -7.53
CA LEU A 116 16.29 -7.49 -6.59
C LEU A 116 15.85 -6.16 -7.21
N VAL A 117 15.30 -5.27 -6.40
CA VAL A 117 15.01 -3.90 -6.83
C VAL A 117 16.33 -3.19 -7.12
N ALA A 118 16.42 -2.65 -8.33
CA ALA A 118 17.57 -1.90 -8.84
C ALA A 118 17.23 -0.41 -9.09
N GLY A 119 16.00 0.01 -8.83
CA GLY A 119 15.55 1.39 -8.95
C GLY A 119 14.04 1.46 -9.18
N SER A 120 13.47 2.67 -9.02
CA SER A 120 12.04 2.93 -9.24
C SER A 120 11.80 4.32 -9.81
N ARG A 121 10.59 4.53 -10.36
CA ARG A 121 10.07 5.83 -10.77
C ARG A 121 8.56 5.88 -10.54
N GLY A 122 8.10 7.00 -10.02
CA GLY A 122 6.68 7.27 -9.80
C GLY A 122 6.19 6.96 -8.40
N LEU A 123 7.02 6.42 -7.52
CA LEU A 123 6.70 6.27 -6.10
C LEU A 123 6.81 7.62 -5.38
N ALA A 124 6.22 7.73 -4.19
CA ALA A 124 6.39 8.90 -3.34
C ALA A 124 7.88 9.12 -2.98
N HIS A 125 8.62 8.03 -2.80
CA HIS A 125 10.06 8.02 -2.55
C HIS A 125 10.73 7.02 -3.47
N ASP A 126 11.34 7.51 -4.53
CA ASP A 126 12.02 6.69 -5.53
C ASP A 126 13.47 6.39 -5.17
N ALA A 127 13.94 5.22 -5.58
CA ALA A 127 15.36 4.93 -5.67
C ALA A 127 15.86 5.17 -7.10
N ASP A 128 16.88 6.01 -7.25
CA ASP A 128 17.55 6.21 -8.53
C ASP A 128 18.35 4.97 -8.94
N ASP A 129 19.06 4.37 -7.96
CA ASP A 129 19.80 3.12 -8.13
C ASP A 129 19.93 2.37 -6.79
N ILE A 130 19.83 1.05 -6.86
CA ILE A 130 20.17 0.12 -5.76
C ILE A 130 21.02 -0.99 -6.36
N ARG A 131 22.23 -1.15 -5.82
CA ARG A 131 23.19 -2.15 -6.35
C ARG A 131 23.90 -2.90 -5.24
N ILE A 132 24.33 -4.11 -5.52
CA ILE A 132 25.25 -4.87 -4.69
C ILE A 132 26.67 -4.60 -5.19
N GLU A 133 27.59 -4.39 -4.27
CA GLU A 133 29.03 -4.25 -4.52
C GLU A 133 29.74 -5.55 -4.19
N GLY A 134 30.61 -6.00 -5.11
CA GLY A 134 31.37 -7.24 -4.92
C GLY A 134 30.53 -8.51 -5.11
N ASP A 135 30.67 -9.45 -4.20
CA ASP A 135 30.00 -10.75 -4.29
C ASP A 135 28.48 -10.63 -4.11
N ASN A 136 27.75 -11.23 -5.04
CA ASN A 136 26.28 -11.24 -5.01
C ASN A 136 25.75 -12.64 -4.62
N PRO A 137 25.43 -12.87 -3.34
CA PRO A 137 24.95 -14.19 -2.90
C PRO A 137 23.58 -14.57 -3.47
N PHE A 138 22.80 -13.62 -3.99
CA PHE A 138 21.50 -13.88 -4.59
C PHE A 138 21.60 -14.68 -5.90
N LEU A 139 22.75 -14.70 -6.55
CA LEU A 139 22.99 -15.53 -7.73
C LEU A 139 23.12 -17.05 -7.41
N ARG A 140 23.24 -17.39 -6.11
CA ARG A 140 23.42 -18.78 -5.66
C ARG A 140 22.51 -19.17 -4.48
N LEU A 141 21.32 -18.58 -4.37
CA LEU A 141 20.40 -18.86 -3.26
C LEU A 141 20.06 -20.34 -3.09
N ALA A 142 20.00 -21.10 -4.20
CA ALA A 142 19.74 -22.56 -4.16
C ALA A 142 20.77 -23.33 -3.34
N THR A 143 22.03 -22.87 -3.34
CA THR A 143 23.16 -23.53 -2.67
C THR A 143 23.62 -22.80 -1.41
N LEU A 144 22.94 -21.71 -1.03
CA LEU A 144 23.31 -20.93 0.15
C LEU A 144 22.97 -21.71 1.42
N GLY A 145 23.98 -21.91 2.26
CA GLY A 145 23.83 -22.59 3.56
C GLY A 145 23.12 -21.73 4.61
N ASP A 146 23.03 -22.24 5.83
CA ASP A 146 22.31 -21.57 6.94
C ASP A 146 23.14 -20.46 7.62
N ALA A 147 24.47 -20.41 7.38
CA ALA A 147 25.33 -19.38 7.91
C ALA A 147 24.99 -18.02 7.27
N PRO A 148 24.88 -16.95 8.07
CA PRO A 148 24.62 -15.62 7.53
C PRO A 148 25.77 -15.17 6.63
N VAL A 149 25.45 -14.48 5.54
CA VAL A 149 26.41 -13.84 4.63
C VAL A 149 26.21 -12.33 4.61
N THR A 150 27.31 -11.59 4.54
CA THR A 150 27.27 -10.13 4.40
C THR A 150 27.06 -9.73 2.94
N VAL A 151 26.24 -8.73 2.72
CA VAL A 151 25.91 -8.15 1.42
C VAL A 151 26.24 -6.65 1.48
N ALA A 152 27.20 -6.20 0.69
CA ALA A 152 27.50 -4.77 0.55
C ALA A 152 26.53 -4.14 -0.46
N ARG A 153 25.74 -3.17 -0.05
CA ARG A 153 24.79 -2.47 -0.91
C ARG A 153 25.13 -1.01 -1.03
N ARG A 154 24.76 -0.41 -2.17
CA ARG A 154 24.71 1.03 -2.37
C ARG A 154 23.30 1.45 -2.76
N TYR A 155 22.86 2.54 -2.16
CA TYR A 155 21.58 3.16 -2.46
C TYR A 155 21.80 4.60 -2.92
N ASP A 156 21.07 4.97 -3.98
CA ASP A 156 21.05 6.33 -4.49
C ASP A 156 19.60 6.83 -4.47
N TRP A 157 19.33 7.86 -3.67
CA TRP A 157 18.04 8.53 -3.57
C TRP A 157 18.18 9.99 -3.98
N ARG A 158 17.35 10.42 -4.92
CA ARG A 158 17.30 11.83 -5.35
C ARG A 158 16.83 12.73 -4.22
N GLU A 159 15.86 12.26 -3.44
CA GLU A 159 15.35 12.98 -2.30
C GLU A 159 16.46 13.19 -1.25
N GLY A 160 16.70 14.47 -0.91
CA GLY A 160 17.78 14.85 0.01
C GLY A 160 19.18 14.66 -0.56
N TYR A 161 19.33 14.45 -1.87
CA TYR A 161 20.64 14.30 -2.56
C TYR A 161 21.54 13.23 -1.92
N ARG A 162 20.95 12.09 -1.56
CA ARG A 162 21.64 11.01 -0.86
C ARG A 162 22.12 9.96 -1.85
N TYR A 163 23.33 10.11 -2.34
CA TYR A 163 23.96 9.21 -3.29
C TYR A 163 25.09 8.41 -2.66
N GLY A 164 25.31 7.19 -3.14
CA GLY A 164 26.36 6.30 -2.68
C GLY A 164 26.22 5.87 -1.21
N VAL A 165 24.97 5.85 -0.68
CA VAL A 165 24.75 5.46 0.72
C VAL A 165 25.10 3.99 0.92
N ALA A 166 26.16 3.73 1.69
CA ALA A 166 26.59 2.38 2.04
C ALA A 166 25.63 1.75 3.03
N VAL A 167 25.12 0.57 2.70
CA VAL A 167 24.24 -0.22 3.56
C VAL A 167 24.78 -1.65 3.61
N GLU A 168 24.99 -2.14 4.82
CA GLU A 168 25.33 -3.53 5.06
C GLU A 168 24.04 -4.34 5.19
N GLY A 169 23.93 -5.38 4.38
CA GLY A 169 22.93 -6.43 4.48
C GLY A 169 23.53 -7.67 5.17
N ARG A 170 22.75 -8.31 6.02
CA ARG A 170 23.07 -9.63 6.59
C ARG A 170 22.00 -10.62 6.16
N LEU A 171 22.27 -11.37 5.10
CA LEU A 171 21.38 -12.34 4.51
C LEU A 171 21.48 -13.68 5.22
N GLN A 172 20.33 -14.25 5.63
CA GLN A 172 20.25 -15.52 6.31
C GLN A 172 19.05 -16.33 5.82
N ARG A 173 19.25 -17.63 5.65
CA ARG A 173 18.18 -18.60 5.42
C ARG A 173 17.34 -18.78 6.68
N ARG A 174 16.00 -18.74 6.54
CA ARG A 174 15.04 -18.83 7.67
C ARG A 174 14.18 -20.09 7.61
N GLY A 175 14.42 -20.98 6.66
CA GLY A 175 13.66 -22.22 6.50
C GLY A 175 12.77 -22.18 5.26
N THR A 176 11.73 -23.02 5.25
CA THR A 176 10.86 -23.23 4.10
C THR A 176 9.45 -22.77 4.44
N GLN A 177 8.78 -22.13 3.49
CA GLN A 177 7.41 -21.63 3.60
C GLN A 177 6.62 -21.98 2.36
N THR A 178 5.31 -22.25 2.52
CA THR A 178 4.39 -22.37 1.39
C THR A 178 3.80 -21.00 1.09
N VAL A 179 3.98 -20.54 -0.15
CA VAL A 179 3.44 -19.29 -0.68
C VAL A 179 2.47 -19.62 -1.78
N GLU A 180 1.27 -19.08 -1.72
CA GLU A 180 0.29 -19.22 -2.80
C GLU A 180 0.48 -18.11 -3.83
N ILE A 181 0.60 -18.50 -5.12
CA ILE A 181 0.72 -17.57 -6.24
C ILE A 181 -0.30 -17.98 -7.30
N LEU A 182 -1.26 -17.12 -7.60
CA LEU A 182 -2.37 -17.38 -8.53
C LEU A 182 -3.10 -18.71 -8.22
N GLY A 183 -3.40 -18.96 -6.95
CA GLY A 183 -4.07 -20.19 -6.50
C GLY A 183 -3.17 -21.44 -6.49
N THR A 184 -1.91 -21.33 -6.89
CA THR A 184 -0.95 -22.44 -6.89
C THR A 184 -0.02 -22.35 -5.69
N PRO A 185 -0.04 -23.34 -4.75
CA PRO A 185 0.90 -23.38 -3.65
C PRO A 185 2.30 -23.73 -4.12
N ARG A 186 3.30 -23.00 -3.63
CA ARG A 186 4.72 -23.21 -3.89
C ARG A 186 5.49 -23.34 -2.59
N THR A 187 6.24 -24.40 -2.43
CA THR A 187 7.15 -24.58 -1.30
C THR A 187 8.47 -23.88 -1.61
N LEU A 188 8.73 -22.76 -0.95
CA LEU A 188 9.87 -21.87 -1.22
C LEU A 188 10.77 -21.76 0.00
N VAL A 189 12.06 -21.53 -0.21
CA VAL A 189 13.01 -21.20 0.85
C VAL A 189 12.90 -19.72 1.16
N HIS A 190 12.66 -19.40 2.43
CA HIS A 190 12.62 -18.03 2.92
C HIS A 190 14.01 -17.58 3.36
N PHE A 191 14.41 -16.43 2.86
CA PHE A 191 15.61 -15.69 3.29
C PHE A 191 15.20 -14.34 3.86
N GLU A 192 15.89 -13.92 4.91
CA GLU A 192 15.78 -12.58 5.49
C GLU A 192 17.13 -11.89 5.41
N GLU A 193 17.13 -10.64 4.96
CA GLU A 193 18.31 -9.78 4.94
C GLU A 193 18.06 -8.58 5.85
N THR A 194 18.75 -8.54 6.99
CA THR A 194 18.73 -7.37 7.87
C THR A 194 19.62 -6.28 7.31
N LEU A 195 19.10 -5.06 7.16
CA LEU A 195 19.78 -3.90 6.61
C LEU A 195 20.21 -2.92 7.70
N SER A 196 21.44 -2.43 7.61
CA SER A 196 22.00 -1.43 8.50
C SER A 196 22.90 -0.44 7.73
N GLY A 197 22.61 0.86 7.86
CA GLY A 197 23.37 1.92 7.21
C GLY A 197 22.92 3.32 7.64
N PRO A 198 23.56 4.38 7.15
CA PRO A 198 23.20 5.76 7.47
C PRO A 198 21.74 6.07 7.06
N GLY A 199 20.84 6.18 8.07
CA GLY A 199 19.40 6.43 7.86
C GLY A 199 18.65 5.26 7.20
N VAL A 200 19.24 4.06 7.22
CA VAL A 200 18.61 2.81 6.75
C VAL A 200 18.66 1.79 7.85
N ARG A 201 17.49 1.27 8.21
CA ARG A 201 17.33 0.13 9.12
C ARG A 201 16.05 -0.60 8.76
N GLY A 202 16.11 -1.89 8.57
CA GLY A 202 14.97 -2.71 8.21
C GLY A 202 15.36 -4.11 7.79
N SER A 203 14.43 -4.83 7.21
CA SER A 203 14.67 -6.17 6.67
C SER A 203 14.03 -6.31 5.29
N ASN A 204 14.76 -6.98 4.41
CA ASN A 204 14.22 -7.52 3.17
C ASN A 204 13.91 -9.01 3.37
N HIS A 205 12.90 -9.49 2.66
CA HIS A 205 12.53 -10.90 2.66
C HIS A 205 12.45 -11.42 1.24
N TYR A 206 12.88 -12.66 1.04
CA TYR A 206 12.91 -13.31 -0.26
C TYR A 206 12.40 -14.74 -0.13
N TRP A 207 11.55 -15.16 -1.05
CA TRP A 207 11.07 -16.54 -1.16
C TRP A 207 11.52 -17.09 -2.48
N ALA A 208 12.50 -17.99 -2.42
CA ALA A 208 13.20 -18.51 -3.59
C ALA A 208 12.88 -20.00 -3.80
N ASP A 209 12.86 -20.39 -5.06
CA ASP A 209 12.77 -21.79 -5.46
C ASP A 209 13.98 -22.57 -4.94
N PRO A 210 13.78 -23.70 -4.26
CA PRO A 210 14.88 -24.46 -3.64
C PRO A 210 15.86 -25.06 -4.64
N ALA A 211 15.44 -25.33 -5.88
CA ALA A 211 16.29 -25.96 -6.89
C ALA A 211 17.08 -24.95 -7.73
N THR A 212 16.45 -23.81 -8.05
CA THR A 212 17.00 -22.82 -8.97
C THR A 212 17.50 -21.54 -8.30
N GLY A 213 17.02 -21.24 -7.09
CA GLY A 213 17.26 -19.97 -6.43
C GLY A 213 16.43 -18.81 -6.99
N PHE A 214 15.52 -19.07 -7.95
CA PHE A 214 14.66 -18.05 -8.53
C PHE A 214 13.73 -17.44 -7.47
N ILE A 215 13.75 -16.12 -7.33
CA ILE A 215 12.94 -15.39 -6.35
C ILE A 215 11.52 -15.22 -6.89
N TRP A 216 10.58 -16.00 -6.34
CA TRP A 216 9.16 -15.94 -6.68
C TRP A 216 8.43 -14.79 -6.00
N LYS A 217 8.81 -14.48 -4.76
CA LYS A 217 8.25 -13.41 -3.97
C LYS A 217 9.37 -12.70 -3.22
N SER A 218 9.25 -11.39 -3.09
CA SER A 218 10.14 -10.61 -2.25
C SER A 218 9.42 -9.46 -1.58
N ARG A 219 9.97 -8.99 -0.48
CA ARG A 219 9.60 -7.75 0.18
C ARG A 219 10.89 -6.96 0.41
N GLN A 220 11.04 -5.83 -0.27
CA GLN A 220 12.29 -5.11 -0.35
C GLN A 220 12.15 -3.63 -0.01
N LEU A 221 13.06 -3.12 0.79
CA LEU A 221 13.21 -1.70 1.08
C LEU A 221 13.75 -0.97 -0.16
N VAL A 222 13.00 0.01 -0.65
CA VAL A 222 13.38 0.85 -1.81
C VAL A 222 13.95 2.18 -1.34
N ALA A 223 13.29 2.81 -0.37
CA ALA A 223 13.73 4.05 0.25
C ALA A 223 13.39 4.02 1.75
N PRO A 224 13.94 4.91 2.58
CA PRO A 224 13.57 5.00 3.99
C PRO A 224 12.04 5.10 4.15
N GLY A 225 11.45 4.13 4.87
CA GLY A 225 10.00 4.03 5.06
C GLY A 225 9.21 3.47 3.87
N THR A 226 9.84 3.18 2.74
CA THR A 226 9.18 2.64 1.55
C THR A 226 9.64 1.21 1.26
N THR A 227 8.72 0.28 1.37
CA THR A 227 8.94 -1.15 1.08
C THR A 227 7.97 -1.59 0.00
N LEU A 228 8.44 -2.39 -0.95
CA LEU A 228 7.62 -3.04 -1.98
C LEU A 228 7.57 -4.54 -1.76
N GLU A 229 6.38 -5.11 -1.86
CA GLU A 229 6.18 -6.53 -2.06
C GLU A 229 6.06 -6.79 -3.56
N ILE A 230 6.81 -7.78 -4.06
CA ILE A 230 6.89 -8.14 -5.48
C ILE A 230 6.62 -9.62 -5.61
N VAL A 231 5.64 -9.99 -6.44
CA VAL A 231 5.29 -11.39 -6.71
C VAL A 231 5.42 -11.66 -8.22
N GLN A 232 6.13 -12.70 -8.59
CA GLN A 232 6.24 -13.15 -9.98
C GLN A 232 4.96 -13.87 -10.38
N LEU A 233 4.14 -13.26 -11.25
CA LEU A 233 2.92 -13.88 -11.79
C LEU A 233 3.23 -14.73 -13.02
N LYS A 234 4.06 -14.20 -13.93
CA LYS A 234 4.61 -14.88 -15.09
C LYS A 234 6.10 -14.53 -15.21
N PRO A 235 6.99 -15.46 -14.86
CA PRO A 235 8.44 -15.22 -14.94
C PRO A 235 8.90 -14.88 -16.35
N TYR A 236 9.89 -14.01 -16.43
CA TYR A 236 10.62 -13.77 -17.65
C TYR A 236 11.63 -14.90 -17.87
N ALA A 237 11.48 -15.62 -18.99
CA ALA A 237 12.51 -16.53 -19.48
C ALA A 237 13.30 -15.79 -20.56
N ARG A 238 14.58 -15.54 -20.31
CA ARG A 238 15.46 -15.13 -21.41
C ARG A 238 15.43 -16.20 -22.48
N SER A 239 14.96 -15.82 -23.67
CA SER A 239 15.16 -16.66 -24.85
C SER A 239 16.68 -16.87 -24.96
N GLY A 240 17.14 -18.11 -24.79
CA GLY A 240 18.55 -18.41 -24.92
C GLY A 240 19.00 -17.88 -26.25
N VAL A 241 20.02 -17.05 -26.25
CA VAL A 241 20.88 -16.88 -27.43
C VAL A 241 21.51 -18.27 -27.60
N GLY A 242 20.89 -19.08 -28.47
CA GLY A 242 21.49 -20.34 -28.91
C GLY A 242 22.84 -20.00 -29.53
N GLY A 243 23.88 -20.47 -28.90
CA GLY A 243 25.22 -20.52 -29.48
C GLY A 243 25.28 -21.52 -30.61
#